data_456744aa7ce81e7418eec55ba90121ae
#
_entry.id   456744aa7ce81e7418eec55ba90121ae
#
_cell.length_a   1.000
_cell.length_b   1.000
_cell.length_c   1.000
_cell.angle_alpha   90.00
_cell.angle_beta   90.00
_cell.angle_gamma   90.00
#
_symmetry.space_group_name_H-M   'P 1'
#
loop_
_entity.id
_entity.type
_entity.pdbx_description
1 polymer ?
#
loop_
_entity_poly.entity_id
_entity_poly.type
_entity_poly.pdbx_seq_one_letter_code
_entity_poly.pdbx_strand_id
1 'polypeptide(L)'
;MIPNFCFFPAVGRPFALATFMILVTIRMKVLPEKRMELSQTIALLMGDIRTEKGCKSCDFCQSTEDENQLCLLEEWDTKESLKGHLKSGHFRVLRGAMNLLKEPSQMMFHTVFQPVGMEEI
;
A
#
# COMPACT_ATOMS: atom_id res chain seq x y z
N MET A 1 7.02 6.95 15.36
CA MET A 1 7.49 6.44 15.15
C MET A 1 7.75 6.13 13.95
N ILE A 2 8.29 6.08 13.31
CA ILE A 2 8.54 5.91 12.18
C ILE A 2 9.06 4.80 11.94
N PRO A 3 8.76 4.07 12.21
CA PRO A 3 9.16 3.03 12.23
C PRO A 3 9.79 2.58 11.14
N ASN A 4 9.52 2.09 10.50
CA ASN A 4 10.05 1.55 9.59
C ASN A 4 10.54 2.22 8.60
N PHE A 5 10.40 3.22 8.56
CA PHE A 5 10.58 3.79 7.50
C PHE A 5 11.88 3.75 7.00
N CYS A 6 12.70 3.87 7.53
CA CYS A 6 13.84 4.03 6.93
C CYS A 6 14.75 2.98 7.01
N PHE A 7 14.39 1.89 7.28
CA PHE A 7 15.34 1.03 7.46
C PHE A 7 15.56 0.23 6.29
N PHE A 8 16.52 0.37 5.58
CA PHE A 8 16.77 -0.37 4.51
C PHE A 8 18.04 -1.04 4.65
N PRO A 9 18.10 -2.23 4.81
CA PRO A 9 19.33 -2.90 5.03
C PRO A 9 19.89 -3.18 3.75
N ALA A 10 19.90 -2.41 2.98
CA ALA A 10 20.42 -2.62 1.77
C ALA A 10 21.75 -3.03 1.63
N VAL A 11 22.51 -2.69 2.45
CA VAL A 11 23.81 -2.96 2.32
C VAL A 11 24.06 -4.36 2.12
N GLY A 12 24.84 -4.75 1.36
CA GLY A 12 25.11 -6.07 1.23
C GLY A 12 24.20 -6.94 0.53
N ARG A 13 23.16 -6.48 0.04
CA ARG A 13 22.29 -7.25 -0.55
C ARG A 13 22.86 -7.78 -1.79
N PRO A 14 22.78 -8.96 -2.12
CA PRO A 14 23.29 -9.52 -3.26
C PRO A 14 22.52 -9.11 -4.40
N PHE A 15 23.01 -8.32 -5.13
CA PHE A 15 22.31 -7.80 -6.12
C PHE A 15 21.92 -8.80 -7.06
N ALA A 16 22.40 -9.78 -7.08
CA ALA A 16 22.03 -10.65 -8.04
C ALA A 16 20.63 -10.98 -8.02
N LEU A 17 20.04 -10.88 -7.02
CA LEU A 17 18.74 -11.23 -6.99
C LEU A 17 17.89 -10.23 -7.22
N ALA A 18 18.06 -9.58 -7.92
CA ALA A 18 17.32 -8.56 -8.04
C ALA A 18 16.22 -8.72 -8.22
N THR A 19 15.70 -8.22 -8.31
CA THR A 19 14.59 -8.45 -8.33
C THR A 19 13.76 -7.39 -8.51
N PHE A 20 12.52 -7.56 -8.49
CA PHE A 20 11.61 -6.51 -8.68
C PHE A 20 10.62 -6.62 -7.58
N MET A 21 9.84 -5.63 -7.37
CA MET A 21 8.76 -5.64 -6.41
C MET A 21 7.52 -5.14 -7.12
N ILE A 22 6.37 -5.34 -6.49
CA ILE A 22 5.11 -4.83 -7.03
C ILE A 22 4.68 -3.67 -6.16
N LEU A 23 4.44 -2.54 -6.77
CA LEU A 23 3.91 -1.38 -6.08
C LEU A 23 2.44 -1.27 -6.38
N VAL A 24 1.62 -1.17 -5.36
CA VAL A 24 0.17 -1.02 -5.54
C VAL A 24 -0.22 0.35 -5.02
N THR A 25 -0.97 1.07 -5.81
CA THR A 25 -1.52 2.35 -5.37
C THR A 25 -3.03 2.26 -5.45
N ILE A 26 -3.72 2.68 -4.41
CA ILE A 26 -5.16 2.70 -4.41
C ILE A 26 -5.58 4.10 -4.07
N ARG A 27 -6.09 4.84 -5.03
CA ARG A 27 -6.55 6.20 -4.81
C ARG A 27 -8.04 6.20 -4.57
N MET A 28 -8.46 6.96 -3.59
CA MET A 28 -9.84 6.94 -3.13
C MET A 28 -10.34 8.35 -2.90
N LYS A 29 -11.57 8.60 -3.33
CA LYS A 29 -12.26 9.84 -3.03
C LYS A 29 -13.46 9.49 -2.20
N VAL A 30 -13.56 10.07 -1.01
CA VAL A 30 -14.62 9.70 -0.08
C VAL A 30 -15.50 10.92 0.18
N LEU A 31 -16.77 10.67 0.45
CA LEU A 31 -17.66 11.76 0.84
C LEU A 31 -17.25 12.23 2.24
N PRO A 32 -17.34 13.53 2.50
CA PRO A 32 -16.91 14.06 3.79
C PRO A 32 -17.54 13.34 4.97
N GLU A 33 -18.82 13.00 4.89
CA GLU A 33 -19.49 12.37 6.00
C GLU A 33 -19.10 10.91 6.17
N LYS A 34 -18.39 10.31 5.21
CA LYS A 34 -17.93 8.93 5.32
C LYS A 34 -16.45 8.83 5.57
N ARG A 35 -15.76 9.97 5.56
CA ARG A 35 -14.30 9.93 5.66
C ARG A 35 -13.82 9.30 6.94
N MET A 36 -14.44 9.63 8.07
CA MET A 36 -13.98 9.11 9.34
C MET A 36 -14.17 7.60 9.40
N GLU A 37 -15.32 7.13 8.96
CA GLU A 37 -15.62 5.71 8.98
C GLU A 37 -14.63 4.94 8.12
N LEU A 38 -14.38 5.43 6.91
CA LEU A 38 -13.46 4.76 6.01
C LEU A 38 -12.05 4.78 6.58
N SER A 39 -11.60 5.93 7.08
CA SER A 39 -10.24 6.04 7.60
C SER A 39 -10.03 5.12 8.80
N GLN A 40 -11.01 5.01 9.67
CA GLN A 40 -10.87 4.13 10.83
C GLN A 40 -10.84 2.68 10.40
N THR A 41 -11.65 2.31 9.42
CA THR A 41 -11.65 0.93 8.93
C THR A 41 -10.31 0.58 8.32
N ILE A 42 -9.76 1.47 7.50
CA ILE A 42 -8.48 1.19 6.87
C ILE A 42 -7.37 1.16 7.92
N ALA A 43 -7.39 2.10 8.86
CA ALA A 43 -6.37 2.13 9.88
C ALA A 43 -6.33 0.85 10.70
N LEU A 44 -7.48 0.24 10.95
CA LEU A 44 -7.51 -0.99 11.69
C LEU A 44 -6.93 -2.16 10.92
N LEU A 45 -6.92 -2.09 9.59
CA LEU A 45 -6.39 -3.17 8.79
C LEU A 45 -4.89 -3.07 8.61
N MET A 46 -4.30 -1.89 8.84
CA MET A 46 -2.91 -1.66 8.47
C MET A 46 -1.94 -2.60 9.16
N GLY A 47 -2.11 -2.81 10.46
CA GLY A 47 -1.22 -3.68 11.18
C GLY A 47 -1.22 -5.09 10.65
N ASP A 48 -2.39 -5.59 10.33
CA ASP A 48 -2.50 -6.96 9.84
C ASP A 48 -1.96 -7.09 8.42
N ILE A 49 -2.22 -6.12 7.56
CA ILE A 49 -1.71 -6.17 6.20
C ILE A 49 -0.18 -6.16 6.23
N ARG A 50 0.40 -5.37 7.10
CA ARG A 50 1.86 -5.27 7.18
C ARG A 50 2.52 -6.58 7.59
N THR A 51 1.78 -7.48 8.23
CA THR A 51 2.35 -8.76 8.63
C THR A 51 2.09 -9.85 7.62
N GLU A 52 1.40 -9.57 6.54
CA GLU A 52 1.15 -10.60 5.53
C GLU A 52 2.44 -10.95 4.82
N LYS A 53 2.54 -12.21 4.39
CA LYS A 53 3.74 -12.67 3.75
C LYS A 53 4.07 -11.85 2.53
N GLY A 54 5.26 -11.36 2.47
CA GLY A 54 5.72 -10.61 1.30
C GLY A 54 5.38 -9.13 1.28
N CYS A 55 4.68 -8.65 2.29
CA CYS A 55 4.38 -7.22 2.36
C CYS A 55 5.65 -6.49 2.80
N LYS A 56 6.17 -5.65 1.94
CA LYS A 56 7.35 -4.86 2.27
C LYS A 56 6.98 -3.57 2.95
N SER A 57 5.88 -3.00 2.59
CA SER A 57 5.39 -1.78 3.23
C SER A 57 3.93 -1.57 2.88
N CYS A 58 3.26 -0.84 3.72
CA CYS A 58 1.87 -0.49 3.50
C CYS A 58 1.63 0.81 4.25
N ASP A 59 1.27 1.86 3.52
CA ASP A 59 1.05 3.17 4.10
C ASP A 59 -0.29 3.74 3.67
N PHE A 60 -0.97 4.38 4.61
CA PHE A 60 -2.25 4.99 4.34
C PHE A 60 -2.07 6.49 4.45
N CYS A 61 -2.38 7.21 3.39
CA CYS A 61 -2.09 8.63 3.29
C CYS A 61 -3.32 9.46 3.00
N GLN A 62 -3.29 10.70 3.43
CA GLN A 62 -4.37 11.63 3.15
C GLN A 62 -3.72 12.84 2.46
N SER A 63 -4.35 13.36 1.44
CA SER A 63 -3.82 14.54 0.76
C SER A 63 -3.88 15.74 1.69
N THR A 64 -2.83 16.54 1.69
CA THR A 64 -2.84 17.74 2.49
C THR A 64 -3.65 18.84 1.84
N GLU A 65 -4.01 18.67 0.58
CA GLU A 65 -4.80 19.67 -0.12
C GLU A 65 -6.29 19.32 -0.15
N ASP A 66 -6.64 18.06 0.06
CA ASP A 66 -8.02 17.65 0.02
C ASP A 66 -8.18 16.51 1.01
N GLU A 67 -8.73 16.79 2.16
CA GLU A 67 -8.86 15.77 3.21
C GLU A 67 -9.75 14.59 2.81
N ASN A 68 -10.49 14.72 1.75
CA ASN A 68 -11.37 13.64 1.28
C ASN A 68 -10.68 12.80 0.19
N GLN A 69 -9.41 13.06 -0.07
CA GLN A 69 -8.67 12.26 -1.01
C GLN A 69 -7.66 11.43 -0.25
N LEU A 70 -7.81 10.13 -0.34
CA LEU A 70 -6.99 9.18 0.42
C LEU A 70 -6.24 8.27 -0.54
N CYS A 71 -5.16 7.71 -0.08
CA CYS A 71 -4.37 6.81 -0.91
C CYS A 71 -3.75 5.72 -0.05
N LEU A 72 -3.77 4.51 -0.54
CA LEU A 72 -3.10 3.40 0.10
C LEU A 72 -1.94 3.01 -0.81
N LEU A 73 -0.75 2.91 -0.23
CA LEU A 73 0.44 2.52 -0.99
C LEU A 73 0.98 1.24 -0.40
N GLU A 74 1.20 0.24 -1.24
CA GLU A 74 1.69 -1.04 -0.78
C GLU A 74 2.84 -1.50 -1.64
N GLU A 75 3.82 -2.16 -1.03
CA GLU A 75 4.90 -2.77 -1.76
C GLU A 75 4.93 -4.23 -1.41
N TRP A 76 4.97 -5.08 -2.43
CA TRP A 76 4.98 -6.52 -2.25
C TRP A 76 6.20 -7.11 -2.94
N ASP A 77 6.78 -8.14 -2.33
CA ASP A 77 8.04 -8.72 -2.84
C ASP A 77 7.83 -9.51 -4.12
N THR A 78 6.69 -10.18 -4.28
CA THR A 78 6.44 -11.00 -5.47
C THR A 78 4.99 -10.93 -5.87
N LYS A 79 4.71 -11.37 -7.09
CA LYS A 79 3.32 -11.45 -7.53
C LYS A 79 2.56 -12.46 -6.72
N GLU A 80 3.21 -13.54 -6.30
CA GLU A 80 2.54 -14.58 -5.53
C GLU A 80 2.10 -14.04 -4.18
N SER A 81 2.95 -13.24 -3.54
CA SER A 81 2.58 -12.64 -2.27
C SER A 81 1.40 -11.68 -2.45
N LEU A 82 1.44 -10.90 -3.51
CA LEU A 82 0.34 -10.00 -3.80
C LEU A 82 -0.94 -10.78 -4.05
N LYS A 83 -0.87 -11.88 -4.81
CA LYS A 83 -2.07 -12.65 -5.05
C LYS A 83 -2.64 -13.22 -3.76
N GLY A 84 -1.75 -13.61 -2.84
CA GLY A 84 -2.21 -14.08 -1.54
C GLY A 84 -2.96 -12.98 -0.79
N HIS A 85 -2.42 -11.75 -0.83
CA HIS A 85 -3.08 -10.62 -0.20
C HIS A 85 -4.46 -10.37 -0.83
N LEU A 86 -4.54 -10.41 -2.14
CA LEU A 86 -5.81 -10.12 -2.81
C LEU A 86 -6.88 -11.17 -2.50
N LYS A 87 -6.48 -12.33 -2.02
CA LYS A 87 -7.43 -13.35 -1.62
C LYS A 87 -7.65 -13.37 -0.11
N SER A 88 -6.98 -12.52 0.63
CA SER A 88 -7.06 -12.55 2.08
C SER A 88 -8.34 -11.96 2.63
N GLY A 89 -8.63 -12.28 3.87
CA GLY A 89 -9.78 -11.67 4.54
C GLY A 89 -9.61 -10.18 4.70
N HIS A 90 -8.36 -9.72 4.92
CA HIS A 90 -8.10 -8.29 5.06
C HIS A 90 -8.49 -7.54 3.80
N PHE A 91 -8.14 -8.08 2.64
CA PHE A 91 -8.47 -7.42 1.39
C PHE A 91 -9.98 -7.44 1.16
N ARG A 92 -10.65 -8.51 1.60
CA ARG A 92 -12.10 -8.57 1.46
C ARG A 92 -12.75 -7.46 2.28
N VAL A 93 -12.24 -7.21 3.48
CA VAL A 93 -12.77 -6.13 4.31
C VAL A 93 -12.49 -4.78 3.65
N LEU A 94 -11.29 -4.61 3.10
CA LEU A 94 -10.94 -3.38 2.42
C LEU A 94 -11.87 -3.14 1.23
N ARG A 95 -12.13 -4.17 0.44
CA ARG A 95 -13.02 -4.01 -0.70
C ARG A 95 -14.44 -3.64 -0.24
N GLY A 96 -14.87 -4.21 0.87
CA GLY A 96 -16.19 -3.84 1.39
C GLY A 96 -16.23 -2.38 1.79
N ALA A 97 -15.15 -1.88 2.38
CA ALA A 97 -15.10 -0.49 2.79
C ALA A 97 -15.11 0.45 1.59
N MET A 98 -14.71 -0.03 0.41
CA MET A 98 -14.73 0.82 -0.78
C MET A 98 -16.14 1.26 -1.16
N ASN A 99 -17.17 0.61 -0.60
CA ASN A 99 -18.54 1.06 -0.87
C ASN A 99 -18.82 2.41 -0.22
N LEU A 100 -17.94 2.90 0.65
CA LEU A 100 -18.12 4.21 1.25
C LEU A 100 -17.53 5.31 0.36
N LEU A 101 -16.95 4.94 -0.77
CA LEU A 101 -16.33 5.93 -1.63
C LEU A 101 -17.35 6.68 -2.47
N LYS A 102 -16.97 7.92 -2.83
CA LYS A 102 -17.82 8.73 -3.65
C LYS A 102 -17.86 8.20 -5.07
N GLU A 103 -16.79 7.58 -5.50
CA GLU A 103 -16.67 7.02 -6.84
C GLU A 103 -15.74 5.81 -6.75
N PRO A 104 -15.69 4.95 -7.75
CA PRO A 104 -14.86 3.76 -7.67
C PRO A 104 -13.40 4.11 -7.42
N SER A 105 -12.73 3.30 -6.60
CA SER A 105 -11.31 3.51 -6.33
C SER A 105 -10.49 3.26 -7.58
N GLN A 106 -9.32 3.87 -7.63
CA GLN A 106 -8.40 3.63 -8.73
C GLN A 106 -7.26 2.80 -8.19
N MET A 107 -7.26 1.53 -8.51
CA MET A 107 -6.23 0.61 -8.04
C MET A 107 -5.29 0.30 -9.19
N MET A 108 -4.02 0.55 -9.00
CA MET A 108 -3.03 0.33 -10.02
C MET A 108 -1.90 -0.52 -9.48
N PHE A 109 -1.38 -1.40 -10.34
CA PHE A 109 -0.29 -2.28 -9.99
C PHE A 109 0.88 -1.95 -10.90
N HIS A 110 2.06 -1.78 -10.29
CA HIS A 110 3.26 -1.45 -11.05
C HIS A 110 4.38 -2.43 -10.70
N THR A 111 5.04 -2.95 -11.70
CA THR A 111 6.22 -3.78 -11.48
C THR A 111 7.42 -2.85 -11.50
N VAL A 112 8.17 -2.82 -10.40
CA VAL A 112 9.33 -1.97 -10.29
C VAL A 112 10.56 -2.84 -10.28
N PHE A 113 11.43 -2.66 -11.28
CA PHE A 113 12.52 -3.55 -11.36
C PHE A 113 13.62 -3.22 -10.42
N GLN A 114 14.03 -2.13 -10.18
CA GLN A 114 15.14 -1.86 -9.37
C GLN A 114 15.07 -0.46 -8.92
N PRO A 115 14.73 -0.17 -7.74
CA PRO A 115 14.70 1.20 -7.25
C PRO A 115 16.08 1.79 -7.37
N VAL A 116 16.18 3.03 -7.76
CA VAL A 116 17.47 3.70 -7.89
C VAL A 116 17.48 4.95 -7.05
N GLY A 117 18.64 5.35 -6.62
CA GLY A 117 18.77 6.57 -5.86
C GLY A 117 19.00 7.76 -6.77
N MET A 118 18.99 8.94 -6.17
CA MET A 118 19.14 10.16 -6.94
C MET A 118 20.43 10.16 -7.73
N GLU A 119 21.47 9.62 -7.19
CA GLU A 119 22.74 9.69 -7.88
C GLU A 119 22.79 8.75 -9.07
N GLU A 120 21.80 7.93 -9.30
CA GLU A 120 21.80 7.05 -10.44
C GLU A 120 20.85 7.58 -11.52
N ILE A 121 20.21 8.67 -11.28
CA ILE A 121 19.34 9.24 -12.26
C ILE A 121 20.15 10.05 -13.25
#